data_dba1215dcc2b915e554eb682c902c9d2
#
_entry.id   dba1215dcc2b915e554eb682c902c9d2
#
_cell.length_a   1.000
_cell.length_b   1.000
_cell.length_c   1.000
_cell.angle_alpha   90.00
_cell.angle_beta   90.00
_cell.angle_gamma   90.00
#
_symmetry.space_group_name_H-M   'P 1'
#
loop_
_entity.id
_entity.type
_entity.pdbx_description
1 polymer ?
#
loop_
_entity_poly.entity_id
_entity_poly.type
_entity_poly.pdbx_seq_one_letter_code
_entity_poly.pdbx_strand_id
1 'polypeptide(L)'
;IYILSTAPVFAQTVAEIAVGFTLSLKREIHQSHIDFINNKEKYGLESNVNCSLLQNNTVSFIGFGDLAKKLKPLLEPFTNNFLAYDPWLPNKLLEENNCKVNSLKEIFKKSDVIYVLSSITTKNKHMIDKNLLNLMKQNSCLIILSRANVVNFKDLLKISKKRKIKVATDVFP
;
A
#
# COMPACT_ATOMS: atom_id res chain seq x y z
N ILE A 1 -35.84 -8.01 0.69
CA ILE A 1 -34.57 -8.35 1.40
C ILE A 1 -33.66 -7.15 1.28
N TYR A 2 -33.24 -6.58 2.42
CA TYR A 2 -32.25 -5.51 2.45
C TYR A 2 -30.87 -6.12 2.68
N ILE A 3 -29.91 -5.82 1.78
CA ILE A 3 -28.52 -6.24 1.92
C ILE A 3 -27.73 -4.99 2.32
N LEU A 4 -27.12 -5.01 3.51
CA LEU A 4 -26.27 -3.94 4.02
C LEU A 4 -24.81 -4.36 3.96
N SER A 5 -23.96 -3.48 3.45
CA SER A 5 -22.52 -3.65 3.52
C SER A 5 -21.97 -3.02 4.79
N THR A 6 -21.11 -3.72 5.54
CA THR A 6 -20.38 -3.17 6.68
C THR A 6 -19.09 -2.47 6.29
N ALA A 7 -18.68 -2.54 5.01
CA ALA A 7 -17.44 -1.96 4.54
C ALA A 7 -17.26 -0.47 4.88
N PRO A 8 -18.28 0.40 4.73
CA PRO A 8 -18.14 1.82 5.09
C PRO A 8 -17.85 2.07 6.57
N VAL A 9 -18.33 1.18 7.46
CA VAL A 9 -18.14 1.32 8.91
C VAL A 9 -16.67 1.14 9.31
N PHE A 10 -15.99 0.18 8.68
CA PHE A 10 -14.58 -0.13 8.97
C PHE A 10 -13.59 0.68 8.14
N ALA A 11 -14.05 1.41 7.11
CA ALA A 11 -13.18 2.09 6.17
C ALA A 11 -12.26 3.12 6.84
N GLN A 12 -12.78 3.89 7.81
CA GLN A 12 -11.99 4.89 8.53
C GLN A 12 -10.90 4.22 9.39
N THR A 13 -11.25 3.21 10.17
CA THR A 13 -10.31 2.51 11.05
C THR A 13 -9.16 1.89 10.25
N VAL A 14 -9.48 1.24 9.13
CA VAL A 14 -8.47 0.63 8.26
C VAL A 14 -7.64 1.69 7.54
N ALA A 15 -8.21 2.85 7.18
CA ALA A 15 -7.47 3.96 6.61
C ALA A 15 -6.40 4.51 7.58
N GLU A 16 -6.70 4.61 8.86
CA GLU A 16 -5.75 5.02 9.90
C GLU A 16 -4.61 3.99 10.07
N ILE A 17 -4.93 2.69 10.08
CA ILE A 17 -3.92 1.60 10.07
C ILE A 17 -3.02 1.72 8.84
N ALA A 18 -3.59 2.01 7.66
CA ALA A 18 -2.85 2.19 6.41
C ALA A 18 -1.80 3.31 6.51
N VAL A 19 -2.17 4.45 7.07
CA VAL A 19 -1.24 5.56 7.32
C VAL A 19 -0.17 5.13 8.32
N GLY A 20 -0.56 4.50 9.43
CA GLY A 20 0.35 3.98 10.45
C GLY A 20 1.38 3.00 9.87
N PHE A 21 0.96 2.03 9.06
CA PHE A 21 1.86 1.11 8.37
C PHE A 21 2.81 1.84 7.42
N THR A 22 2.31 2.82 6.67
CA THR A 22 3.14 3.58 5.73
C THR A 22 4.26 4.33 6.46
N LEU A 23 3.91 5.06 7.51
CA LEU A 23 4.89 5.79 8.31
C LEU A 23 5.85 4.84 9.02
N SER A 24 5.36 3.74 9.57
CA SER A 24 6.19 2.71 10.21
C SER A 24 7.23 2.13 9.24
N LEU A 25 6.82 1.75 8.03
CA LEU A 25 7.73 1.23 7.01
C LEU A 25 8.70 2.29 6.48
N LYS A 26 8.22 3.51 6.24
CA LYS A 26 9.04 4.60 5.71
C LYS A 26 10.06 5.11 6.71
N ARG A 27 9.72 5.15 7.99
CA ARG A 27 10.53 5.72 9.06
C ARG A 27 11.20 4.67 9.95
N GLU A 28 11.06 3.38 9.61
CA GLU A 28 11.62 2.25 10.39
C GLU A 28 11.18 2.26 11.87
N ILE A 29 9.96 2.75 12.16
CA ILE A 29 9.47 2.93 13.55
C ILE A 29 9.47 1.61 14.31
N HIS A 30 8.96 0.54 13.67
CA HIS A 30 8.91 -0.79 14.29
C HIS A 30 10.32 -1.35 14.55
N GLN A 31 11.22 -1.23 13.57
CA GLN A 31 12.60 -1.71 13.73
C GLN A 31 13.34 -0.92 14.82
N SER A 32 13.18 0.42 14.85
CA SER A 32 13.77 1.26 15.87
C SER A 32 13.29 0.89 17.29
N HIS A 33 12.00 0.53 17.43
CA HIS A 33 11.47 0.04 18.70
C HIS A 33 12.09 -1.31 19.09
N ILE A 34 12.21 -2.25 18.16
CA ILE A 34 12.86 -3.55 18.40
C ILE A 34 14.33 -3.35 18.79
N ASP A 35 15.04 -2.48 18.11
CA ASP A 35 16.44 -2.19 18.41
C ASP A 35 16.59 -1.59 19.81
N PHE A 36 15.71 -0.64 20.18
CA PHE A 36 15.68 -0.02 21.51
C PHE A 36 15.49 -1.05 22.64
N ILE A 37 14.47 -1.93 22.54
CA ILE A 37 14.22 -2.91 23.61
C ILE A 37 15.32 -3.99 23.70
N ASN A 38 16.14 -4.15 22.66
CA ASN A 38 17.27 -5.09 22.64
C ASN A 38 18.63 -4.40 22.92
N ASN A 39 18.66 -3.13 23.31
CA ASN A 39 19.88 -2.33 23.51
C ASN A 39 20.80 -2.33 22.27
N LYS A 40 20.19 -2.22 21.08
CA LYS A 40 20.88 -2.17 19.78
C LYS A 40 20.56 -0.90 19.00
N GLU A 41 19.95 0.06 19.67
CA GLU A 41 19.57 1.34 19.08
C GLU A 41 20.79 2.07 18.50
N LYS A 42 20.57 2.69 17.36
CA LYS A 42 21.54 3.54 16.69
C LYS A 42 21.10 4.98 16.76
N TYR A 43 22.03 5.89 16.76
CA TYR A 43 21.76 7.33 16.83
C TYR A 43 22.24 8.06 15.57
N GLY A 44 21.59 9.18 15.26
CA GLY A 44 21.98 10.05 14.15
C GLY A 44 21.79 9.42 12.76
N LEU A 45 22.81 9.57 11.92
CA LEU A 45 22.73 9.11 10.51
C LEU A 45 22.61 7.59 10.38
N GLU A 46 23.24 6.85 11.26
CA GLU A 46 23.20 5.37 11.20
C GLU A 46 21.80 4.80 11.43
N SER A 47 20.98 5.45 12.25
CA SER A 47 19.60 5.02 12.48
C SER A 47 18.67 5.31 11.30
N ASN A 48 19.07 6.19 10.40
CA ASN A 48 18.22 6.69 9.31
C ASN A 48 18.58 6.14 7.91
N VAL A 49 19.55 5.24 7.81
CA VAL A 49 20.04 4.71 6.52
C VAL A 49 18.92 4.13 5.64
N ASN A 50 17.94 3.47 6.25
CA ASN A 50 16.80 2.86 5.55
C ASN A 50 15.53 3.72 5.62
N CYS A 51 15.59 4.88 6.25
CA CYS A 51 14.46 5.79 6.37
C CYS A 51 14.25 6.57 5.07
N SER A 52 13.00 6.91 4.79
CA SER A 52 12.62 7.80 3.69
C SER A 52 11.38 8.61 4.07
N LEU A 53 11.18 9.74 3.42
CA LEU A 53 9.98 10.54 3.63
C LEU A 53 8.81 9.98 2.83
N LEU A 54 7.60 10.21 3.32
CA LEU A 54 6.37 10.01 2.54
C LEU A 54 6.07 11.23 1.65
N GLN A 55 6.61 12.39 2.01
CA GLN A 55 6.42 13.63 1.29
C GLN A 55 6.83 13.50 -0.18
N ASN A 56 5.98 14.02 -1.08
CA ASN A 56 6.17 14.03 -2.54
C ASN A 56 6.28 12.63 -3.19
N ASN A 57 5.90 11.56 -2.49
CA ASN A 57 5.89 10.24 -3.07
C ASN A 57 4.73 10.07 -4.07
N THR A 58 4.93 9.18 -5.03
CA THR A 58 3.84 8.65 -5.86
C THR A 58 3.12 7.56 -5.08
N VAL A 59 1.87 7.82 -4.71
CA VAL A 59 1.01 6.90 -3.96
C VAL A 59 -0.05 6.32 -4.88
N SER A 60 -0.25 5.01 -4.80
CA SER A 60 -1.18 4.32 -5.70
C SER A 60 -2.18 3.43 -4.97
N PHE A 61 -3.38 3.37 -5.54
CA PHE A 61 -4.46 2.53 -5.06
C PHE A 61 -4.80 1.46 -6.10
N ILE A 62 -4.81 0.19 -5.67
CA ILE A 62 -5.36 -0.93 -6.42
C ILE A 62 -6.71 -1.26 -5.80
N GLY A 63 -7.79 -0.81 -6.45
CA GLY A 63 -9.13 -0.70 -5.88
C GLY A 63 -9.38 0.68 -5.27
N PHE A 64 -10.44 1.37 -5.71
CA PHE A 64 -10.78 2.72 -5.26
C PHE A 64 -12.19 2.80 -4.66
N GLY A 65 -12.51 1.85 -3.75
CA GLY A 65 -13.76 1.81 -3.00
C GLY A 65 -13.75 2.72 -1.76
N ASP A 66 -14.64 2.42 -0.79
CA ASP A 66 -14.83 3.23 0.42
C ASP A 66 -13.55 3.41 1.22
N LEU A 67 -12.72 2.38 1.34
CA LEU A 67 -11.45 2.46 2.04
C LEU A 67 -10.49 3.46 1.37
N ALA A 68 -10.32 3.41 0.04
CA ALA A 68 -9.46 4.34 -0.68
C ALA A 68 -9.95 5.78 -0.55
N LYS A 69 -11.27 5.99 -0.61
CA LYS A 69 -11.89 7.32 -0.43
C LYS A 69 -11.66 7.89 0.97
N LYS A 70 -11.56 7.04 2.01
CA LYS A 70 -11.21 7.49 3.37
C LYS A 70 -9.71 7.67 3.56
N LEU A 71 -8.91 6.82 2.94
CA LEU A 71 -7.45 6.86 3.08
C LEU A 71 -6.82 8.04 2.33
N LYS A 72 -7.28 8.34 1.11
CA LYS A 72 -6.68 9.39 0.28
C LYS A 72 -6.59 10.75 0.98
N PRO A 73 -7.65 11.30 1.61
CA PRO A 73 -7.57 12.56 2.33
C PRO A 73 -6.54 12.58 3.47
N LEU A 74 -6.30 11.43 4.14
CA LEU A 74 -5.28 11.30 5.18
C LEU A 74 -3.85 11.36 4.62
N LEU A 75 -3.68 11.12 3.33
CA LEU A 75 -2.38 11.14 2.64
C LEU A 75 -2.10 12.48 1.92
N GLU A 76 -3.11 13.29 1.67
CA GLU A 76 -2.99 14.60 1.00
C GLU A 76 -1.99 15.57 1.68
N PRO A 77 -1.84 15.60 3.01
CA PRO A 77 -0.81 16.40 3.65
C PRO A 77 0.62 16.03 3.26
N PHE A 78 0.82 14.83 2.73
CA PHE A 78 2.15 14.33 2.34
C PHE A 78 2.40 14.41 0.83
N THR A 79 1.38 14.26 0.00
CA THR A 79 1.55 14.22 -1.46
C THR A 79 0.26 14.55 -2.20
N ASN A 80 0.42 15.08 -3.42
CA ASN A 80 -0.67 15.26 -4.39
C ASN A 80 -0.54 14.32 -5.61
N ASN A 81 0.42 13.38 -5.58
CA ASN A 81 0.68 12.51 -6.71
C ASN A 81 0.03 11.13 -6.50
N PHE A 82 -1.25 11.05 -6.84
CA PHE A 82 -2.05 9.84 -6.68
C PHE A 82 -2.31 9.16 -8.03
N LEU A 83 -2.09 7.83 -8.06
CA LEU A 83 -2.48 6.96 -9.17
C LEU A 83 -3.53 5.97 -8.69
N ALA A 84 -4.41 5.55 -9.57
CA ALA A 84 -5.39 4.52 -9.23
C ALA A 84 -5.60 3.51 -10.38
N TYR A 85 -5.89 2.29 -10.01
CA TYR A 85 -6.37 1.22 -10.86
C TYR A 85 -7.61 0.60 -10.24
N ASP A 86 -8.74 0.73 -10.91
CA ASP A 86 -9.97 0.04 -10.57
C ASP A 86 -10.73 -0.30 -11.85
N PRO A 87 -10.84 -1.58 -12.23
CA PRO A 87 -11.51 -1.97 -13.48
C PRO A 87 -13.04 -1.93 -13.39
N TRP A 88 -13.60 -1.70 -12.20
CA TRP A 88 -15.04 -1.68 -11.95
C TRP A 88 -15.63 -0.28 -11.91
N LEU A 89 -14.79 0.72 -11.65
CA LEU A 89 -15.21 2.10 -11.55
C LEU A 89 -14.93 2.85 -12.86
N PRO A 90 -15.81 3.78 -13.26
CA PRO A 90 -15.53 4.68 -14.38
C PRO A 90 -14.27 5.51 -14.12
N ASN A 91 -13.42 5.68 -15.14
CA ASN A 91 -12.21 6.49 -15.04
C ASN A 91 -12.50 7.91 -14.53
N LYS A 92 -13.60 8.50 -14.98
CA LYS A 92 -14.06 9.83 -14.57
C LYS A 92 -14.17 9.96 -13.05
N LEU A 93 -14.65 8.92 -12.35
CA LEU A 93 -14.76 8.94 -10.89
C LEU A 93 -13.38 8.97 -10.20
N LEU A 94 -12.40 8.30 -10.76
CA LEU A 94 -11.02 8.34 -10.24
C LEU A 94 -10.40 9.73 -10.46
N GLU A 95 -10.62 10.33 -11.63
CA GLU A 95 -10.14 11.68 -11.99
C GLU A 95 -10.80 12.76 -11.13
N GLU A 96 -12.11 12.68 -10.89
CA GLU A 96 -12.85 13.58 -9.97
C GLU A 96 -12.31 13.52 -8.53
N ASN A 97 -11.70 12.37 -8.16
CA ASN A 97 -11.00 12.24 -6.89
C ASN A 97 -9.49 12.59 -7.00
N ASN A 98 -9.07 13.33 -8.02
CA ASN A 98 -7.69 13.71 -8.25
C ASN A 98 -6.70 12.53 -8.29
N CYS A 99 -7.14 11.38 -8.80
CA CYS A 99 -6.28 10.23 -9.05
C CYS A 99 -6.08 10.05 -10.56
N LYS A 100 -4.83 9.96 -11.01
CA LYS A 100 -4.52 9.63 -12.40
C LYS A 100 -4.75 8.14 -12.63
N VAL A 101 -5.57 7.82 -13.63
CA VAL A 101 -5.84 6.41 -13.99
C VAL A 101 -4.64 5.80 -14.66
N ASN A 102 -4.24 4.63 -14.21
CA ASN A 102 -3.07 3.93 -14.74
C ASN A 102 -3.32 2.41 -14.82
N SER A 103 -2.58 1.73 -15.69
CA SER A 103 -2.55 0.28 -15.72
C SER A 103 -1.82 -0.28 -14.49
N LEU A 104 -2.09 -1.53 -14.12
CA LEU A 104 -1.36 -2.20 -13.04
C LEU A 104 0.15 -2.15 -13.24
N LYS A 105 0.64 -2.41 -14.46
CA LYS A 105 2.08 -2.38 -14.76
C LYS A 105 2.68 -1.00 -14.48
N GLU A 106 2.00 0.06 -14.87
CA GLU A 106 2.46 1.43 -14.64
C GLU A 106 2.43 1.80 -13.14
N ILE A 107 1.40 1.37 -12.41
CA ILE A 107 1.36 1.52 -10.95
C ILE A 107 2.59 0.89 -10.32
N PHE A 108 2.89 -0.38 -10.62
CA PHE A 108 4.04 -1.07 -10.03
C PHE A 108 5.39 -0.46 -10.42
N LYS A 109 5.51 0.14 -11.61
CA LYS A 109 6.75 0.82 -12.04
C LYS A 109 6.95 2.19 -11.39
N LYS A 110 5.87 2.96 -11.22
CA LYS A 110 5.96 4.39 -10.89
C LYS A 110 5.81 4.69 -9.40
N SER A 111 5.19 3.80 -8.64
CA SER A 111 4.80 4.09 -7.27
C SER A 111 5.93 3.89 -6.26
N ASP A 112 5.92 4.74 -5.25
CA ASP A 112 6.74 4.63 -4.06
C ASP A 112 5.97 3.93 -2.92
N VAL A 113 4.63 4.06 -2.94
CA VAL A 113 3.72 3.36 -2.02
C VAL A 113 2.54 2.82 -2.82
N ILE A 114 2.23 1.54 -2.65
CA ILE A 114 1.08 0.88 -3.28
C ILE A 114 0.18 0.31 -2.20
N TYR A 115 -1.09 0.71 -2.22
CA TYR A 115 -2.13 0.13 -1.39
C TYR A 115 -2.96 -0.86 -2.20
N VAL A 116 -3.07 -2.11 -1.71
CA VAL A 116 -3.93 -3.15 -2.27
C VAL A 116 -5.22 -3.17 -1.46
N LEU A 117 -6.27 -2.59 -2.02
CA LEU A 117 -7.56 -2.37 -1.37
C LEU A 117 -8.72 -3.06 -2.11
N SER A 118 -8.44 -3.76 -3.20
CA SER A 118 -9.45 -4.43 -4.03
C SER A 118 -10.05 -5.64 -3.33
N SER A 119 -11.35 -5.82 -3.46
CA SER A 119 -12.04 -7.04 -3.05
C SER A 119 -11.58 -8.22 -3.89
N ILE A 120 -11.68 -9.44 -3.34
CA ILE A 120 -11.36 -10.67 -4.08
C ILE A 120 -12.50 -11.05 -5.03
N THR A 121 -12.13 -11.46 -6.22
CA THR A 121 -13.02 -12.07 -7.22
C THR A 121 -12.31 -13.27 -7.84
N THR A 122 -13.03 -14.08 -8.60
CA THR A 122 -12.42 -15.19 -9.36
C THR A 122 -11.38 -14.71 -10.37
N LYS A 123 -11.53 -13.46 -10.88
CA LYS A 123 -10.66 -12.89 -11.91
C LYS A 123 -9.37 -12.27 -11.38
N ASN A 124 -9.32 -11.85 -10.10
CA ASN A 124 -8.16 -11.17 -9.53
C ASN A 124 -7.40 -11.98 -8.47
N LYS A 125 -7.76 -13.27 -8.30
CA LYS A 125 -7.01 -14.16 -7.43
C LYS A 125 -5.57 -14.28 -7.93
N HIS A 126 -4.61 -14.01 -7.02
CA HIS A 126 -3.17 -13.97 -7.30
C HIS A 126 -2.79 -13.04 -8.47
N MET A 127 -3.60 -12.00 -8.72
CA MET A 127 -3.33 -11.01 -9.76
C MET A 127 -1.97 -10.32 -9.56
N ILE A 128 -1.60 -10.09 -8.30
CA ILE A 128 -0.30 -9.53 -7.96
C ILE A 128 0.68 -10.69 -7.78
N ASP A 129 1.41 -10.96 -8.83
CA ASP A 129 2.37 -12.06 -8.98
C ASP A 129 3.83 -11.56 -9.06
N LYS A 130 4.76 -12.48 -9.28
CA LYS A 130 6.18 -12.19 -9.46
C LYS A 130 6.46 -11.17 -10.56
N ASN A 131 5.65 -11.14 -11.63
CA ASN A 131 5.90 -10.26 -12.78
C ASN A 131 5.62 -8.80 -12.37
N LEU A 132 4.50 -8.53 -11.69
CA LEU A 132 4.18 -7.21 -11.16
C LEU A 132 5.14 -6.81 -10.04
N LEU A 133 5.39 -7.70 -9.08
CA LEU A 133 6.29 -7.42 -7.95
C LEU A 133 7.71 -7.05 -8.41
N ASN A 134 8.20 -7.67 -9.48
CA ASN A 134 9.50 -7.32 -10.06
C ASN A 134 9.57 -5.93 -10.70
N LEU A 135 8.44 -5.29 -11.00
CA LEU A 135 8.40 -3.93 -11.53
C LEU A 135 8.53 -2.87 -10.44
N MET A 136 8.32 -3.23 -9.17
CA MET A 136 8.36 -2.27 -8.06
C MET A 136 9.74 -1.64 -7.92
N LYS A 137 9.76 -0.38 -7.53
CA LYS A 137 11.01 0.32 -7.17
C LYS A 137 11.65 -0.32 -5.94
N GLN A 138 12.96 -0.25 -5.83
CA GLN A 138 13.64 -0.62 -4.59
C GLN A 138 13.21 0.32 -3.45
N ASN A 139 13.11 -0.23 -2.24
CA ASN A 139 12.67 0.48 -1.03
C ASN A 139 11.25 1.06 -1.10
N SER A 140 10.45 0.69 -2.13
CA SER A 140 9.04 1.04 -2.17
C SER A 140 8.23 0.20 -1.17
N CYS A 141 7.02 0.69 -0.84
CA CYS A 141 6.13 0.04 0.11
C CYS A 141 4.95 -0.62 -0.60
N LEU A 142 4.62 -1.85 -0.21
CA LEU A 142 3.39 -2.55 -0.60
C LEU A 142 2.57 -2.80 0.66
N ILE A 143 1.37 -2.24 0.72
CA ILE A 143 0.48 -2.32 1.88
C ILE A 143 -0.80 -3.03 1.47
N ILE A 144 -1.11 -4.15 2.11
CA ILE A 144 -2.20 -5.06 1.72
C ILE A 144 -3.24 -5.04 2.84
N LEU A 145 -4.41 -4.46 2.58
CA LEU A 145 -5.47 -4.21 3.57
C LEU A 145 -6.85 -4.66 3.09
N SER A 146 -6.91 -5.64 2.20
CA SER A 146 -8.18 -6.12 1.66
C SER A 146 -8.34 -7.63 1.83
N ARG A 147 -7.83 -8.38 0.87
CA ARG A 147 -7.90 -9.83 0.84
C ARG A 147 -6.55 -10.42 0.42
N ALA A 148 -5.98 -11.27 1.25
CA ALA A 148 -4.66 -11.88 1.04
C ALA A 148 -4.54 -12.56 -0.34
N ASN A 149 -5.57 -13.26 -0.77
CA ASN A 149 -5.57 -14.03 -2.03
C ASN A 149 -5.51 -13.18 -3.32
N VAL A 150 -5.58 -11.85 -3.26
CA VAL A 150 -5.29 -10.98 -4.41
C VAL A 150 -3.80 -11.01 -4.75
N VAL A 151 -2.96 -11.27 -3.76
CA VAL A 151 -1.50 -11.33 -3.87
C VAL A 151 -1.03 -12.78 -3.81
N ASN A 152 -0.08 -13.16 -4.64
CA ASN A 152 0.65 -14.40 -4.48
C ASN A 152 1.70 -14.24 -3.37
N PHE A 153 1.40 -14.69 -2.16
CA PHE A 153 2.27 -14.52 -0.99
C PHE A 153 3.61 -15.26 -1.10
N LYS A 154 3.67 -16.39 -1.84
CA LYS A 154 4.95 -17.09 -2.09
C LYS A 154 5.89 -16.22 -2.91
N ASP A 155 5.36 -15.59 -3.97
CA ASP A 155 6.12 -14.65 -4.79
C ASP A 155 6.48 -13.38 -3.98
N LEU A 156 5.54 -12.86 -3.20
CA LEU A 156 5.75 -11.69 -2.35
C LEU A 156 6.93 -11.88 -1.41
N LEU A 157 6.96 -12.96 -0.64
CA LEU A 157 8.03 -13.25 0.32
C LEU A 157 9.40 -13.39 -0.36
N LYS A 158 9.45 -14.00 -1.55
CA LYS A 158 10.69 -14.17 -2.31
C LYS A 158 11.19 -12.85 -2.90
N ILE A 159 10.28 -12.10 -3.54
CA ILE A 159 10.65 -10.89 -4.28
C ILE A 159 10.89 -9.72 -3.34
N SER A 160 10.13 -9.57 -2.26
CA SER A 160 10.33 -8.48 -1.29
C SER A 160 11.74 -8.49 -0.70
N LYS A 161 12.25 -9.66 -0.32
CA LYS A 161 13.64 -9.82 0.15
C LYS A 161 14.66 -9.46 -0.94
N LYS A 162 14.49 -10.01 -2.16
CA LYS A 162 15.43 -9.77 -3.27
C LYS A 162 15.50 -8.31 -3.68
N ARG A 163 14.37 -7.62 -3.70
CA ARG A 163 14.25 -6.24 -4.19
C ARG A 163 14.18 -5.19 -3.09
N LYS A 164 14.31 -5.60 -1.82
CA LYS A 164 14.19 -4.72 -0.65
C LYS A 164 12.86 -3.94 -0.63
N ILE A 165 11.75 -4.61 -1.04
CA ILE A 165 10.42 -4.04 -0.95
C ILE A 165 9.95 -4.14 0.50
N LYS A 166 9.46 -3.05 1.06
CA LYS A 166 8.88 -3.00 2.39
C LYS A 166 7.40 -3.41 2.32
N VAL A 167 6.98 -4.33 3.16
CA VAL A 167 5.62 -4.89 3.12
C VAL A 167 4.96 -4.77 4.48
N ALA A 168 3.70 -4.31 4.49
CA ALA A 168 2.81 -4.41 5.64
C ALA A 168 1.46 -4.99 5.22
N THR A 169 0.84 -5.76 6.11
CA THR A 169 -0.46 -6.38 5.86
C THR A 169 -1.18 -6.64 7.17
N ASP A 170 -2.50 -6.49 7.16
CA ASP A 170 -3.41 -6.92 8.24
C ASP A 170 -4.20 -8.18 7.87
N VAL A 171 -3.95 -8.74 6.67
CA VAL A 171 -4.60 -9.95 6.15
C VAL A 171 -3.57 -11.01 5.78
N PHE A 172 -3.88 -12.26 6.09
CA PHE A 172 -3.00 -13.40 5.83
C PHE A 172 -3.73 -14.47 5.00
N PRO A 173 -2.99 -15.29 4.18
CA PRO A 173 -3.58 -16.38 3.40
C PRO A 173 -4.05 -17.53 4.29
#